data_b6b5c3e143a0339020be67a62fc10d68
#
_entry.id   b6b5c3e143a0339020be67a62fc10d68
#
_cell.length_a   1.000
_cell.length_b   1.000
_cell.length_c   1.000
_cell.angle_alpha   90.00
_cell.angle_beta   90.00
_cell.angle_gamma   90.00
#
_symmetry.space_group_name_H-M   'P 1'
#
loop_
_entity.id
_entity.type
_entity.pdbx_description
1 polymer ?
#
loop_
_entity_poly.entity_id
_entity_poly.type
_entity_poly.pdbx_seq_one_letter_code
_entity_poly.pdbx_strand_id
1 'polypeptide(L)'
;MPIFFIIFVLNFRYITKMSQKNVLFIAQEIYPYLPETQISLTARQLPQAIQERGHEIRTFMPKYGNINERRNQLHEVIRLSGMNLIIDDTDYSLLIKVASIQPARMQVYFIDNEEFFQRKGTVVDKSGKEYVDNDIRSIFFIRGVMETIKKLRWIPDIIHCHGWMTALAPLYIKKSYADDPCFTNSKVIYSVYNNGFTKPFRPGFLEKLKFDALGDKEIEELAKRGTFDFDTLTKLAIDYSDGIIQGSEEISDEIKNYIADKEIEFLGYEEDFDKNVEAIESFYKKIDQ
;
A
#
# COMPACT_ATOMS: atom_id res chain seq x y z
N MET A 1 42.41 -53.03 18.48
CA MET A 1 41.12 -52.63 17.91
C MET A 1 40.96 -51.11 18.08
N PRO A 2 41.00 -50.29 17.05
CA PRO A 2 40.79 -48.88 17.18
C PRO A 2 39.29 -48.56 17.01
N ILE A 3 38.78 -47.76 17.96
CA ILE A 3 37.43 -47.26 18.02
C ILE A 3 37.35 -46.07 17.03
N PHE A 4 36.56 -46.24 15.95
CA PHE A 4 36.25 -45.15 15.02
C PHE A 4 35.25 -44.18 15.70
N PHE A 5 35.71 -42.99 16.05
CA PHE A 5 34.86 -41.85 16.41
C PHE A 5 34.27 -41.27 15.11
N ILE A 6 32.98 -41.52 14.86
CA ILE A 6 32.23 -40.84 13.81
C ILE A 6 31.87 -39.45 14.33
N ILE A 7 32.61 -38.47 13.88
CA ILE A 7 32.23 -37.03 14.10
C ILE A 7 31.09 -36.74 13.14
N PHE A 8 29.87 -36.72 13.67
CA PHE A 8 28.71 -36.17 12.99
C PHE A 8 28.85 -34.66 12.99
N VAL A 9 29.39 -34.09 11.90
CA VAL A 9 29.38 -32.66 11.69
C VAL A 9 27.96 -32.26 11.35
N LEU A 10 27.17 -31.87 12.36
CA LEU A 10 25.91 -31.17 12.20
C LEU A 10 26.23 -29.81 11.57
N ASN A 11 26.03 -29.72 10.27
CA ASN A 11 25.93 -28.45 9.58
C ASN A 11 24.68 -27.70 10.13
N PHE A 12 24.81 -27.06 11.28
CA PHE A 12 23.90 -26.02 11.67
C PHE A 12 24.10 -24.84 10.67
N ARG A 13 23.34 -24.83 9.59
CA ARG A 13 23.05 -23.59 8.91
C ARG A 13 22.44 -22.67 9.98
N TYR A 14 23.22 -21.73 10.47
CA TYR A 14 22.70 -20.56 11.15
C TYR A 14 21.79 -19.86 10.13
N ILE A 15 20.51 -20.26 10.09
CA ILE A 15 19.45 -19.39 9.61
C ILE A 15 19.44 -18.28 10.65
N THR A 16 20.09 -17.17 10.36
CA THR A 16 19.93 -15.93 11.13
C THR A 16 18.41 -15.69 11.15
N LYS A 17 17.81 -16.02 12.30
CA LYS A 17 16.38 -15.79 12.51
C LYS A 17 16.20 -14.27 12.33
N MET A 18 15.59 -13.89 11.23
CA MET A 18 15.30 -12.48 10.98
C MET A 18 14.57 -11.90 12.18
N SER A 19 14.93 -10.68 12.56
CA SER A 19 14.08 -9.94 13.50
C SER A 19 12.70 -9.81 12.86
N GLN A 20 11.68 -10.24 13.58
CA GLN A 20 10.29 -10.07 13.17
C GLN A 20 10.04 -8.60 12.84
N LYS A 21 9.47 -8.33 11.66
CA LYS A 21 9.10 -6.99 11.21
C LYS A 21 7.60 -6.86 11.13
N ASN A 22 7.13 -5.65 11.34
CA ASN A 22 5.75 -5.26 11.12
C ASN A 22 5.63 -4.72 9.70
N VAL A 23 4.90 -5.41 8.82
CA VAL A 23 4.73 -5.04 7.42
C VAL A 23 3.29 -4.62 7.17
N LEU A 24 3.09 -3.35 6.83
CA LEU A 24 1.81 -2.79 6.43
C LEU A 24 1.67 -2.89 4.91
N PHE A 25 0.67 -3.62 4.45
CA PHE A 25 0.27 -3.68 3.05
C PHE A 25 -0.93 -2.78 2.80
N ILE A 26 -0.79 -1.83 1.88
CA ILE A 26 -1.87 -0.96 1.43
C ILE A 26 -2.11 -1.28 -0.03
N ALA A 27 -3.29 -1.78 -0.39
CA ALA A 27 -3.58 -2.23 -1.73
C ALA A 27 -4.87 -1.63 -2.27
N GLN A 28 -4.85 -1.30 -3.55
CA GLN A 28 -6.05 -0.85 -4.26
C GLN A 28 -7.08 -1.97 -4.38
N GLU A 29 -6.64 -3.22 -4.53
CA GLU A 29 -7.45 -4.39 -4.82
C GLU A 29 -6.88 -5.62 -4.11
N ILE A 30 -7.77 -6.51 -3.60
CA ILE A 30 -7.37 -7.77 -2.98
C ILE A 30 -8.35 -8.88 -3.38
N TYR A 31 -7.85 -9.99 -3.91
CA TYR A 31 -8.61 -11.22 -4.11
C TYR A 31 -8.85 -11.92 -2.75
N PRO A 32 -10.01 -12.50 -2.44
CA PRO A 32 -11.18 -12.75 -3.31
C PRO A 32 -12.28 -11.69 -3.23
N TYR A 33 -12.03 -10.54 -2.60
CA TYR A 33 -13.04 -9.48 -2.46
C TYR A 33 -13.36 -8.82 -3.79
N LEU A 34 -12.37 -8.74 -4.67
CA LEU A 34 -12.48 -8.26 -6.04
C LEU A 34 -12.02 -9.33 -7.04
N PRO A 35 -12.35 -9.17 -8.34
CA PRO A 35 -11.89 -10.08 -9.39
C PRO A 35 -10.36 -10.22 -9.42
N GLU A 36 -9.90 -11.27 -10.08
CA GLU A 36 -8.48 -11.52 -10.30
C GLU A 36 -7.88 -10.47 -11.23
N THR A 37 -6.90 -9.75 -10.71
CA THR A 37 -5.99 -8.86 -11.43
C THR A 37 -4.59 -9.15 -10.90
N GLN A 38 -3.56 -8.66 -11.56
CA GLN A 38 -2.20 -8.79 -11.06
C GLN A 38 -2.05 -8.19 -9.65
N ILE A 39 -2.60 -7.00 -9.43
CA ILE A 39 -2.59 -6.36 -8.10
C ILE A 39 -3.35 -7.19 -7.08
N SER A 40 -4.57 -7.61 -7.39
CA SER A 40 -5.42 -8.31 -6.42
C SER A 40 -4.85 -9.66 -5.99
N LEU A 41 -4.20 -10.38 -6.93
CA LEU A 41 -3.51 -11.65 -6.64
C LEU A 41 -2.23 -11.42 -5.83
N THR A 42 -1.39 -10.46 -6.22
CA THR A 42 -0.17 -10.11 -5.46
C THR A 42 -0.53 -9.65 -4.04
N ALA A 43 -1.52 -8.76 -3.90
CA ALA A 43 -1.96 -8.26 -2.60
C ALA A 43 -2.67 -9.32 -1.73
N ARG A 44 -3.05 -10.46 -2.31
CA ARG A 44 -3.55 -11.64 -1.59
C ARG A 44 -2.44 -12.58 -1.17
N GLN A 45 -1.49 -12.86 -2.06
CA GLN A 45 -0.49 -13.92 -1.90
C GLN A 45 0.75 -13.43 -1.14
N LEU A 46 1.27 -12.26 -1.50
CA LEU A 46 2.49 -11.72 -0.91
C LEU A 46 2.37 -11.48 0.61
N PRO A 47 1.33 -10.81 1.14
CA PRO A 47 1.21 -10.63 2.59
C PRO A 47 1.16 -11.95 3.34
N GLN A 48 0.47 -12.96 2.81
CA GLN A 48 0.43 -14.29 3.41
C GLN A 48 1.83 -14.92 3.43
N ALA A 49 2.55 -14.89 2.32
CA ALA A 49 3.90 -15.46 2.23
C ALA A 49 4.88 -14.76 3.19
N ILE A 50 4.77 -13.45 3.36
CA ILE A 50 5.56 -12.67 4.34
C ILE A 50 5.18 -13.04 5.78
N GLN A 51 3.89 -13.22 6.06
CA GLN A 51 3.42 -13.70 7.37
C GLN A 51 3.95 -15.10 7.70
N GLU A 52 3.93 -16.02 6.73
CA GLU A 52 4.44 -17.39 6.87
C GLU A 52 5.95 -17.43 7.15
N ARG A 53 6.68 -16.38 6.76
CA ARG A 53 8.10 -16.18 7.08
C ARG A 53 8.35 -15.59 8.48
N GLY A 54 7.27 -15.35 9.25
CA GLY A 54 7.34 -14.93 10.65
C GLY A 54 7.22 -13.43 10.91
N HIS A 55 6.85 -12.65 9.89
CA HIS A 55 6.55 -11.23 10.04
C HIS A 55 5.11 -11.02 10.53
N GLU A 56 4.86 -9.92 11.26
CA GLU A 56 3.51 -9.48 11.56
C GLU A 56 3.01 -8.58 10.43
N ILE A 57 1.80 -8.84 9.95
CA ILE A 57 1.22 -8.08 8.84
C ILE A 57 -0.08 -7.38 9.23
N ARG A 58 -0.36 -6.27 8.57
CA ARG A 58 -1.68 -5.64 8.47
C ARG A 58 -1.93 -5.32 7.01
N THR A 59 -3.16 -5.56 6.54
CA THR A 59 -3.49 -5.36 5.13
C THR A 59 -4.73 -4.49 5.01
N PHE A 60 -4.68 -3.48 4.15
CA PHE A 60 -5.76 -2.51 3.95
C PHE A 60 -6.17 -2.40 2.50
N MET A 61 -7.46 -2.18 2.26
CA MET A 61 -8.02 -1.83 0.96
C MET A 61 -9.26 -0.94 1.11
N PRO A 62 -9.69 -0.23 0.03
CA PRO A 62 -10.99 0.46 0.04
C PRO A 62 -12.15 -0.55 0.08
N LYS A 63 -13.21 -0.21 0.79
CA LYS A 63 -14.43 -1.00 0.83
C LYS A 63 -15.34 -0.65 -0.34
N TYR A 64 -15.01 -1.05 -1.53
CA TYR A 64 -15.83 -0.78 -2.71
C TYR A 64 -17.25 -1.36 -2.61
N GLY A 65 -18.25 -0.65 -3.15
CA GLY A 65 -19.66 -1.02 -3.02
C GLY A 65 -20.09 -2.27 -3.78
N ASN A 66 -19.22 -2.85 -4.61
CA ASN A 66 -19.41 -4.15 -5.25
C ASN A 66 -18.94 -5.32 -4.36
N ILE A 67 -18.28 -5.06 -3.23
CA ILE A 67 -17.89 -6.10 -2.27
C ILE A 67 -19.11 -6.52 -1.45
N ASN A 68 -19.48 -7.78 -1.55
CA ASN A 68 -20.60 -8.34 -0.79
C ASN A 68 -20.18 -8.59 0.67
N GLU A 69 -20.61 -7.74 1.57
CA GLU A 69 -20.25 -7.80 2.99
C GLU A 69 -20.68 -9.11 3.67
N ARG A 70 -21.91 -9.56 3.41
CA ARG A 70 -22.44 -10.78 4.01
C ARG A 70 -21.68 -12.03 3.54
N ARG A 71 -21.42 -12.14 2.23
CA ARG A 71 -20.69 -13.27 1.65
C ARG A 71 -19.27 -13.35 2.19
N ASN A 72 -18.62 -12.21 2.34
CA ASN A 72 -17.24 -12.10 2.77
C ASN A 72 -17.10 -11.89 4.28
N GLN A 73 -18.19 -11.95 5.04
CA GLN A 73 -18.22 -11.82 6.49
C GLN A 73 -17.51 -10.56 7.01
N LEU A 74 -17.74 -9.42 6.33
CA LEU A 74 -17.22 -8.14 6.80
C LEU A 74 -17.98 -7.70 8.05
N HIS A 75 -17.25 -7.28 9.09
CA HIS A 75 -17.81 -6.72 10.30
C HIS A 75 -17.23 -5.34 10.54
N GLU A 76 -18.07 -4.42 10.97
CA GLU A 76 -17.60 -3.11 11.41
C GLU A 76 -16.83 -3.22 12.73
N VAL A 77 -15.71 -2.52 12.79
CA VAL A 77 -14.90 -2.40 14.02
C VAL A 77 -15.23 -1.08 14.69
N ILE A 78 -16.29 -1.08 15.52
CA ILE A 78 -16.86 0.12 16.18
C ILE A 78 -15.77 0.96 16.87
N ARG A 79 -14.83 0.35 17.57
CA ARG A 79 -13.74 1.05 18.27
C ARG A 79 -12.80 1.81 17.34
N LEU A 80 -12.73 1.44 16.06
CA LEU A 80 -11.89 2.09 15.04
C LEU A 80 -12.70 3.04 14.16
N SER A 81 -14.00 2.84 14.05
CA SER A 81 -14.94 3.68 13.30
C SER A 81 -15.28 4.99 14.00
N GLY A 82 -15.99 5.88 13.32
CA GLY A 82 -16.54 7.10 13.87
C GLY A 82 -15.53 8.26 14.00
N MET A 83 -14.35 8.15 13.42
CA MET A 83 -13.46 9.30 13.19
C MET A 83 -13.94 10.09 11.97
N ASN A 84 -13.76 11.41 11.97
CA ASN A 84 -13.95 12.23 10.79
C ASN A 84 -12.61 12.63 10.19
N LEU A 85 -12.52 12.58 8.87
CA LEU A 85 -11.40 13.10 8.10
C LEU A 85 -11.84 14.39 7.41
N ILE A 86 -11.20 15.49 7.74
CA ILE A 86 -11.46 16.78 7.08
C ILE A 86 -10.63 16.83 5.80
N ILE A 87 -11.28 16.98 4.66
CA ILE A 87 -10.66 17.17 3.36
C ILE A 87 -11.38 18.32 2.67
N ASP A 88 -10.66 19.38 2.27
CA ASP A 88 -11.22 20.54 1.61
C ASP A 88 -12.44 21.13 2.39
N ASP A 89 -12.24 21.42 3.68
CA ASP A 89 -13.23 21.97 4.62
C ASP A 89 -14.52 21.12 4.79
N THR A 90 -14.51 19.87 4.35
CA THR A 90 -15.63 18.94 4.46
C THR A 90 -15.27 17.77 5.37
N ASP A 91 -16.17 17.47 6.31
CA ASP A 91 -16.06 16.31 7.20
C ASP A 91 -16.56 15.03 6.52
N TYR A 92 -15.68 14.03 6.45
CA TYR A 92 -16.02 12.71 5.94
C TYR A 92 -15.90 11.65 7.03
N SER A 93 -16.99 10.96 7.32
CA SER A 93 -17.01 9.91 8.33
C SER A 93 -16.19 8.70 7.90
N LEU A 94 -15.27 8.25 8.75
CA LEU A 94 -14.43 7.07 8.52
C LEU A 94 -15.03 5.84 9.21
N LEU A 95 -15.42 4.86 8.43
CA LEU A 95 -15.87 3.57 8.89
C LEU A 95 -14.80 2.51 8.59
N ILE A 96 -14.57 1.61 9.54
CA ILE A 96 -13.59 0.54 9.40
C ILE A 96 -14.31 -0.79 9.51
N LYS A 97 -14.18 -1.61 8.47
CA LYS A 97 -14.63 -3.00 8.48
C LYS A 97 -13.46 -3.95 8.42
N VAL A 98 -13.64 -5.17 8.87
CA VAL A 98 -12.61 -6.21 8.83
C VAL A 98 -13.21 -7.53 8.37
N ALA A 99 -12.43 -8.28 7.62
CA ALA A 99 -12.70 -9.67 7.29
C ALA A 99 -11.40 -10.48 7.33
N SER A 100 -11.50 -11.80 7.41
CA SER A 100 -10.35 -12.69 7.41
C SER A 100 -10.37 -13.59 6.18
N ILE A 101 -9.24 -13.69 5.49
CA ILE A 101 -9.05 -14.62 4.39
C ILE A 101 -8.56 -15.96 4.95
N GLN A 102 -9.31 -17.02 4.70
CA GLN A 102 -8.97 -18.37 5.09
C GLN A 102 -8.12 -19.07 4.00
N PRO A 103 -7.29 -20.06 4.33
CA PRO A 103 -7.02 -20.61 5.68
C PRO A 103 -5.98 -19.82 6.49
N ALA A 104 -5.25 -18.87 5.87
CA ALA A 104 -4.15 -18.12 6.49
C ALA A 104 -4.56 -17.20 7.65
N ARG A 105 -5.87 -17.01 7.88
CA ARG A 105 -6.44 -16.05 8.85
C ARG A 105 -5.89 -14.63 8.67
N MET A 106 -5.50 -14.29 7.44
CA MET A 106 -5.01 -12.96 7.10
C MET A 106 -6.15 -11.95 7.25
N GLN A 107 -5.98 -10.98 8.15
CA GLN A 107 -6.96 -9.93 8.36
C GLN A 107 -6.79 -8.83 7.31
N VAL A 108 -7.91 -8.44 6.69
CA VAL A 108 -7.99 -7.30 5.79
C VAL A 108 -8.91 -6.26 6.39
N TYR A 109 -8.38 -5.05 6.55
CA TYR A 109 -9.10 -3.87 6.99
C TYR A 109 -9.61 -3.10 5.79
N PHE A 110 -10.87 -2.71 5.83
CA PHE A 110 -11.53 -1.97 4.77
C PHE A 110 -11.80 -0.55 5.23
N ILE A 111 -11.30 0.41 4.46
CA ILE A 111 -11.60 1.83 4.63
C ILE A 111 -12.92 2.11 3.90
N ASP A 112 -13.95 2.51 4.65
CA ASP A 112 -15.30 2.72 4.13
C ASP A 112 -15.79 4.15 4.41
N ASN A 113 -16.58 4.64 3.48
CA ASN A 113 -17.32 5.90 3.58
C ASN A 113 -18.51 5.83 2.62
N GLU A 114 -19.67 6.31 3.04
CA GLU A 114 -20.91 6.22 2.26
C GLU A 114 -20.82 6.92 0.90
N GLU A 115 -20.20 8.09 0.85
CA GLU A 115 -20.10 8.88 -0.38
C GLU A 115 -19.09 8.29 -1.37
N PHE A 116 -17.94 7.80 -0.87
CA PHE A 116 -16.82 7.40 -1.71
C PHE A 116 -16.85 5.93 -2.13
N PHE A 117 -17.31 5.03 -1.26
CA PHE A 117 -17.11 3.61 -1.47
C PHE A 117 -18.39 2.76 -1.51
N GLN A 118 -19.58 3.34 -1.28
CA GLN A 118 -20.84 2.60 -1.39
C GLN A 118 -21.34 2.44 -2.84
N ARG A 119 -20.75 3.12 -3.79
CA ARG A 119 -21.08 3.05 -5.22
C ARG A 119 -20.68 1.70 -5.81
N LYS A 120 -21.50 1.20 -6.77
CA LYS A 120 -21.22 -0.07 -7.46
C LYS A 120 -20.12 0.12 -8.51
N GLY A 121 -18.95 -0.32 -8.19
CA GLY A 121 -17.74 -0.24 -8.99
C GLY A 121 -16.51 -0.09 -8.09
N THR A 122 -15.35 -0.06 -8.69
CA THR A 122 -14.09 0.22 -8.00
C THR A 122 -13.67 1.68 -8.26
N VAL A 123 -12.73 1.89 -9.15
CA VAL A 123 -12.30 3.21 -9.63
C VAL A 123 -13.06 3.64 -10.88
N VAL A 124 -13.85 2.73 -11.46
CA VAL A 124 -14.75 2.95 -12.59
C VAL A 124 -16.17 2.51 -12.23
N ASP A 125 -17.15 3.08 -12.91
CA ASP A 125 -18.54 2.66 -12.83
C ASP A 125 -18.79 1.37 -13.67
N LYS A 126 -20.04 0.91 -13.70
CA LYS A 126 -20.44 -0.28 -14.47
C LYS A 126 -20.24 -0.17 -15.97
N SER A 127 -20.15 1.05 -16.50
CA SER A 127 -19.90 1.31 -17.92
C SER A 127 -18.41 1.39 -18.27
N GLY A 128 -17.53 1.27 -17.26
CA GLY A 128 -16.08 1.45 -17.40
C GLY A 128 -15.64 2.92 -17.35
N LYS A 129 -16.54 3.86 -17.04
CA LYS A 129 -16.20 5.27 -16.91
C LYS A 129 -15.58 5.54 -15.54
N GLU A 130 -14.41 6.19 -15.54
CA GLU A 130 -13.73 6.60 -14.32
C GLU A 130 -14.56 7.58 -13.50
N TYR A 131 -14.57 7.36 -12.18
CA TYR A 131 -15.19 8.31 -11.26
C TYR A 131 -14.37 9.59 -11.20
N VAL A 132 -15.06 10.73 -11.34
CA VAL A 132 -14.42 12.05 -11.39
C VAL A 132 -13.78 12.46 -10.06
N ASP A 133 -14.19 11.85 -8.98
CA ASP A 133 -13.71 12.09 -7.63
C ASP A 133 -12.70 11.07 -7.10
N ASN A 134 -12.09 10.32 -8.00
CA ASN A 134 -11.01 9.37 -7.64
C ASN A 134 -9.81 10.07 -6.97
N ASP A 135 -9.63 11.37 -7.22
CA ASP A 135 -8.68 12.25 -6.56
C ASP A 135 -8.90 12.30 -5.03
N ILE A 136 -10.08 12.69 -4.60
CA ILE A 136 -10.43 12.79 -3.17
C ILE A 136 -10.59 11.40 -2.53
N ARG A 137 -11.04 10.39 -3.29
CA ARG A 137 -11.14 9.01 -2.83
C ARG A 137 -9.79 8.43 -2.45
N SER A 138 -8.74 8.70 -3.23
CA SER A 138 -7.37 8.27 -2.91
C SER A 138 -6.83 8.99 -1.67
N ILE A 139 -7.10 10.28 -1.52
CA ILE A 139 -6.75 11.05 -0.30
C ILE A 139 -7.43 10.43 0.93
N PHE A 140 -8.76 10.24 0.86
CA PHE A 140 -9.53 9.67 1.96
C PHE A 140 -9.04 8.27 2.34
N PHE A 141 -8.78 7.42 1.35
CA PHE A 141 -8.28 6.07 1.57
C PHE A 141 -6.97 6.08 2.36
N ILE A 142 -5.98 6.83 1.89
CA ILE A 142 -4.66 6.83 2.52
C ILE A 142 -4.70 7.47 3.92
N ARG A 143 -5.35 8.60 4.08
CA ARG A 143 -5.50 9.21 5.41
C ARG A 143 -6.27 8.30 6.36
N GLY A 144 -7.31 7.61 5.87
CA GLY A 144 -8.06 6.62 6.64
C GLY A 144 -7.19 5.45 7.11
N VAL A 145 -6.27 4.95 6.27
CA VAL A 145 -5.30 3.92 6.68
C VAL A 145 -4.39 4.45 7.78
N MET A 146 -3.78 5.63 7.60
CA MET A 146 -2.84 6.20 8.58
C MET A 146 -3.51 6.42 9.94
N GLU A 147 -4.67 7.06 9.98
CA GLU A 147 -5.41 7.29 11.23
C GLU A 147 -5.87 5.97 11.90
N THR A 148 -6.17 4.94 11.10
CA THR A 148 -6.50 3.61 11.64
C THR A 148 -5.28 2.95 12.29
N ILE A 149 -4.12 3.01 11.66
CA ILE A 149 -2.85 2.48 12.18
C ILE A 149 -2.48 3.18 13.51
N LYS A 150 -2.59 4.51 13.56
CA LYS A 150 -2.39 5.28 14.80
C LYS A 150 -3.34 4.81 15.92
N LYS A 151 -4.61 4.65 15.60
CA LYS A 151 -5.63 4.18 16.57
C LYS A 151 -5.40 2.74 17.03
N LEU A 152 -4.84 1.89 16.17
CA LEU A 152 -4.38 0.54 16.52
C LEU A 152 -3.12 0.55 17.38
N ARG A 153 -2.37 1.65 17.43
CA ARG A 153 -1.06 1.77 18.09
C ARG A 153 -0.08 0.69 17.59
N TRP A 154 -0.13 0.42 16.30
CA TRP A 154 0.71 -0.58 15.66
C TRP A 154 1.71 0.12 14.74
N ILE A 155 3.00 -0.05 15.01
CA ILE A 155 4.09 0.67 14.34
C ILE A 155 4.61 -0.21 13.21
N PRO A 156 4.40 0.15 11.92
CA PRO A 156 4.98 -0.58 10.80
C PRO A 156 6.47 -0.25 10.64
N ASP A 157 7.30 -1.28 10.46
CA ASP A 157 8.69 -1.10 10.00
C ASP A 157 8.71 -0.83 8.49
N ILE A 158 7.90 -1.57 7.74
CA ILE A 158 7.77 -1.47 6.28
C ILE A 158 6.32 -1.16 5.92
N ILE A 159 6.14 -0.21 5.01
CA ILE A 159 4.84 0.10 4.40
C ILE A 159 4.94 -0.18 2.92
N HIS A 160 4.23 -1.19 2.42
CA HIS A 160 4.27 -1.60 1.02
C HIS A 160 2.95 -1.25 0.33
N CYS A 161 3.02 -0.39 -0.67
CA CYS A 161 1.89 0.18 -1.39
C CYS A 161 1.71 -0.47 -2.77
N HIS A 162 0.47 -0.86 -3.12
CA HIS A 162 0.13 -1.55 -4.36
C HIS A 162 -0.99 -0.83 -5.12
N GLY A 163 -0.69 -0.36 -6.32
CA GLY A 163 -1.63 0.32 -7.21
C GLY A 163 -1.73 1.83 -6.96
N TRP A 164 -2.19 2.54 -7.98
CA TRP A 164 -2.18 4.01 -8.00
C TRP A 164 -3.06 4.68 -6.93
N MET A 165 -4.13 4.03 -6.45
CA MET A 165 -4.93 4.55 -5.31
C MET A 165 -4.09 4.71 -4.04
N THR A 166 -2.93 4.07 -3.98
CA THR A 166 -2.01 4.13 -2.83
C THR A 166 -0.86 5.10 -3.04
N ALA A 167 -0.74 5.71 -4.21
CA ALA A 167 0.40 6.54 -4.61
C ALA A 167 0.63 7.80 -3.73
N LEU A 168 -0.38 8.24 -3.00
CA LEU A 168 -0.27 9.35 -2.05
C LEU A 168 0.30 8.93 -0.68
N ALA A 169 0.39 7.63 -0.38
CA ALA A 169 0.88 7.16 0.91
C ALA A 169 2.33 7.61 1.19
N PRO A 170 3.29 7.45 0.25
CA PRO A 170 4.66 7.91 0.46
C PRO A 170 4.73 9.41 0.80
N LEU A 171 4.02 10.25 0.05
CA LEU A 171 3.97 11.69 0.30
C LEU A 171 3.47 12.02 1.71
N TYR A 172 2.31 11.47 2.10
CA TYR A 172 1.74 11.74 3.42
C TYR A 172 2.66 11.25 4.55
N ILE A 173 3.23 10.06 4.42
CA ILE A 173 4.14 9.50 5.43
C ILE A 173 5.39 10.37 5.59
N LYS A 174 6.00 10.80 4.49
CA LYS A 174 7.24 11.59 4.51
C LYS A 174 7.03 13.08 4.80
N LYS A 175 5.79 13.57 4.77
CA LYS A 175 5.44 14.97 5.05
C LYS A 175 4.53 15.11 6.26
N SER A 176 3.25 14.76 6.14
CA SER A 176 2.26 15.00 7.17
C SER A 176 2.43 14.12 8.42
N TYR A 177 2.98 12.92 8.26
CA TYR A 177 3.20 11.99 9.36
C TYR A 177 4.69 11.77 9.70
N ALA A 178 5.58 12.62 9.18
CA ALA A 178 7.04 12.46 9.36
C ALA A 178 7.47 12.45 10.83
N ASP A 179 6.84 13.29 11.64
CA ASP A 179 7.12 13.42 13.08
C ASP A 179 6.20 12.55 13.95
N ASP A 180 5.27 11.80 13.35
CA ASP A 180 4.38 10.92 14.10
C ASP A 180 5.13 9.66 14.55
N PRO A 181 5.13 9.33 15.85
CA PRO A 181 5.85 8.17 16.40
C PRO A 181 5.47 6.83 15.74
N CYS A 182 4.28 6.73 15.12
CA CYS A 182 3.87 5.52 14.41
C CYS A 182 4.63 5.34 13.09
N PHE A 183 5.10 6.41 12.44
CA PHE A 183 5.62 6.35 11.07
C PHE A 183 7.03 6.89 10.89
N THR A 184 7.56 7.62 11.86
CA THR A 184 8.85 8.34 11.75
C THR A 184 10.03 7.44 11.34
N ASN A 185 9.98 6.14 11.68
CA ASN A 185 11.01 5.17 11.30
C ASN A 185 10.57 4.21 10.19
N SER A 186 9.34 4.35 9.68
CA SER A 186 8.81 3.45 8.65
C SER A 186 9.49 3.67 7.31
N LYS A 187 9.84 2.58 6.64
CA LYS A 187 10.30 2.58 5.26
C LYS A 187 9.13 2.36 4.33
N VAL A 188 9.05 3.15 3.29
CA VAL A 188 7.94 3.11 2.33
C VAL A 188 8.41 2.53 1.00
N ILE A 189 7.73 1.48 0.55
CA ILE A 189 7.98 0.81 -0.72
C ILE A 189 6.74 0.96 -1.59
N TYR A 190 6.93 1.36 -2.84
CA TYR A 190 5.87 1.50 -3.81
C TYR A 190 6.04 0.51 -4.96
N SER A 191 5.03 -0.34 -5.17
CA SER A 191 4.99 -1.24 -6.33
C SER A 191 4.31 -0.55 -7.50
N VAL A 192 5.04 -0.40 -8.59
CA VAL A 192 4.57 0.20 -9.85
C VAL A 192 3.91 -0.87 -10.72
N TYR A 193 2.68 -0.59 -11.16
CA TYR A 193 1.90 -1.47 -12.04
C TYR A 193 1.49 -0.75 -13.32
N ASN A 194 1.17 -1.53 -14.35
CA ASN A 194 0.61 -1.01 -15.61
C ASN A 194 -0.93 -0.99 -15.56
N ASN A 195 -1.50 -0.28 -14.58
CA ASN A 195 -2.95 -0.24 -14.35
C ASN A 195 -3.45 1.19 -14.10
N GLY A 196 -3.06 2.11 -14.95
CA GLY A 196 -3.32 3.53 -14.82
C GLY A 196 -4.78 3.93 -14.98
N PHE A 197 -5.00 5.21 -14.84
CA PHE A 197 -6.21 5.92 -15.21
C PHE A 197 -5.92 6.83 -16.40
N THR A 198 -6.98 7.19 -17.15
CA THR A 198 -6.82 7.92 -18.41
C THR A 198 -7.06 9.42 -18.27
N LYS A 199 -7.89 9.83 -17.32
CA LYS A 199 -8.24 11.23 -17.11
C LYS A 199 -7.46 11.79 -15.93
N PRO A 200 -6.72 12.88 -16.12
CA PRO A 200 -6.02 13.53 -15.02
C PRO A 200 -6.95 13.89 -13.86
N PHE A 201 -6.40 13.99 -12.67
CA PHE A 201 -7.12 14.50 -11.51
C PHE A 201 -7.60 15.93 -11.75
N ARG A 202 -8.70 16.29 -11.13
CA ARG A 202 -9.38 17.58 -11.35
C ARG A 202 -8.49 18.75 -10.92
N PRO A 203 -8.67 19.94 -11.53
CA PRO A 203 -8.16 21.18 -10.97
C PRO A 203 -8.61 21.31 -9.51
N GLY A 204 -7.72 21.79 -8.64
CA GLY A 204 -7.98 21.87 -7.20
C GLY A 204 -7.63 20.59 -6.41
N PHE A 205 -7.16 19.52 -7.07
CA PHE A 205 -6.68 18.32 -6.38
C PHE A 205 -5.61 18.65 -5.34
N LEU A 206 -4.64 19.49 -5.69
CA LEU A 206 -3.53 19.84 -4.82
C LEU A 206 -3.98 20.50 -3.52
N GLU A 207 -4.99 21.37 -3.58
CA GLU A 207 -5.53 22.03 -2.38
C GLU A 207 -6.11 21.02 -1.39
N LYS A 208 -6.69 19.94 -1.90
CA LYS A 208 -7.24 18.84 -1.09
C LYS A 208 -6.18 17.97 -0.42
N LEU A 209 -4.92 18.04 -0.88
CA LEU A 209 -3.81 17.34 -0.24
C LEU A 209 -3.39 17.98 1.07
N LYS A 210 -3.73 19.26 1.30
CA LYS A 210 -3.32 19.99 2.51
C LYS A 210 -3.72 19.24 3.78
N PHE A 211 -2.72 18.93 4.59
CA PHE A 211 -2.90 18.31 5.89
C PHE A 211 -1.59 18.38 6.70
N ASP A 212 -1.67 18.93 7.93
CA ASP A 212 -0.52 19.13 8.80
C ASP A 212 0.66 19.82 8.09
N ALA A 213 1.83 19.18 8.04
CA ALA A 213 3.03 19.74 7.42
C ALA A 213 2.98 19.83 5.89
N LEU A 214 1.92 19.33 5.24
CA LEU A 214 1.67 19.51 3.81
C LEU A 214 0.84 20.78 3.58
N GLY A 215 1.49 21.93 3.76
CA GLY A 215 0.87 23.27 3.68
C GLY A 215 1.09 23.93 2.33
N ASP A 216 0.85 25.25 2.29
CA ASP A 216 0.88 26.06 1.05
C ASP A 216 2.20 25.94 0.29
N LYS A 217 3.33 25.98 0.99
CA LYS A 217 4.66 25.87 0.40
C LYS A 217 4.88 24.55 -0.32
N GLU A 218 4.48 23.44 0.32
CA GLU A 218 4.59 22.11 -0.26
C GLU A 218 3.66 21.96 -1.47
N ILE A 219 2.46 22.54 -1.41
CA ILE A 219 1.52 22.55 -2.53
C ILE A 219 2.04 23.37 -3.70
N GLU A 220 2.66 24.52 -3.48
CA GLU A 220 3.33 25.30 -4.54
C GLU A 220 4.44 24.51 -5.24
N GLU A 221 5.24 23.75 -4.49
CA GLU A 221 6.27 22.88 -5.07
C GLU A 221 5.65 21.72 -5.89
N LEU A 222 4.58 21.11 -5.39
CA LEU A 222 3.87 20.06 -6.11
C LEU A 222 3.21 20.59 -7.38
N ALA A 223 2.73 21.83 -7.39
CA ALA A 223 2.11 22.46 -8.56
C ALA A 223 3.07 22.61 -9.74
N LYS A 224 4.37 22.66 -9.51
CA LYS A 224 5.39 22.70 -10.57
C LYS A 224 5.43 21.43 -11.43
N ARG A 225 4.83 20.32 -10.93
CA ARG A 225 4.70 19.07 -11.70
C ARG A 225 3.67 19.15 -12.82
N GLY A 226 2.80 20.18 -12.80
CA GLY A 226 1.76 20.36 -13.79
C GLY A 226 0.52 19.51 -13.51
N THR A 227 0.01 18.86 -14.55
CA THR A 227 -1.22 18.05 -14.48
C THR A 227 -0.95 16.70 -13.82
N PHE A 228 -1.80 16.32 -12.86
CA PHE A 228 -1.70 15.02 -12.19
C PHE A 228 -2.44 13.93 -12.98
N ASP A 229 -1.78 13.45 -14.01
CA ASP A 229 -2.09 12.19 -14.69
C ASP A 229 -1.47 10.99 -13.96
N PHE A 230 -1.62 9.81 -14.53
CA PHE A 230 -1.10 8.57 -13.93
C PHE A 230 0.43 8.59 -13.76
N ASP A 231 1.16 9.05 -14.77
CA ASP A 231 2.62 9.06 -14.72
C ASP A 231 3.14 10.11 -13.71
N THR A 232 2.54 11.30 -13.67
CA THR A 232 2.86 12.34 -12.68
C THR A 232 2.58 11.87 -11.25
N LEU A 233 1.45 11.20 -11.03
CA LEU A 233 1.12 10.62 -9.72
C LEU A 233 2.09 9.49 -9.34
N THR A 234 2.48 8.65 -10.29
CA THR A 234 3.45 7.58 -10.09
C THR A 234 4.84 8.14 -9.75
N LYS A 235 5.29 9.17 -10.47
CA LYS A 235 6.54 9.87 -10.17
C LYS A 235 6.53 10.52 -8.78
N LEU A 236 5.39 11.06 -8.37
CA LEU A 236 5.22 11.58 -7.01
C LEU A 236 5.43 10.47 -5.97
N ALA A 237 4.81 9.30 -6.17
CA ALA A 237 5.00 8.17 -5.27
C ALA A 237 6.47 7.70 -5.22
N ILE A 238 7.15 7.65 -6.36
CA ILE A 238 8.58 7.30 -6.45
C ILE A 238 9.43 8.28 -5.64
N ASP A 239 9.21 9.58 -5.78
CA ASP A 239 10.04 10.62 -5.14
C ASP A 239 9.98 10.59 -3.60
N TYR A 240 8.91 10.06 -3.03
CA TYR A 240 8.72 9.97 -1.57
C TYR A 240 8.85 8.54 -1.02
N SER A 241 9.19 7.56 -1.87
CA SER A 241 9.44 6.18 -1.44
C SER A 241 10.91 5.96 -1.06
N ASP A 242 11.16 4.98 -0.19
CA ASP A 242 12.52 4.52 0.13
C ASP A 242 12.98 3.43 -0.84
N GLY A 243 12.05 2.77 -1.54
CA GLY A 243 12.34 1.75 -2.54
C GLY A 243 11.15 1.51 -3.49
N ILE A 244 11.48 1.04 -4.69
CA ILE A 244 10.50 0.78 -5.76
C ILE A 244 10.58 -0.68 -6.18
N ILE A 245 9.42 -1.30 -6.38
CA ILE A 245 9.30 -2.64 -6.94
C ILE A 245 8.51 -2.56 -8.24
N GLN A 246 8.99 -3.21 -9.28
CA GLN A 246 8.23 -3.37 -10.51
C GLN A 246 7.20 -4.49 -10.31
N GLY A 247 5.93 -4.11 -10.19
CA GLY A 247 4.83 -5.04 -9.92
C GLY A 247 4.19 -5.65 -11.16
N SER A 248 4.48 -5.13 -12.37
CA SER A 248 4.03 -5.66 -13.66
C SER A 248 5.21 -5.97 -14.55
N GLU A 249 5.10 -7.00 -15.42
CA GLU A 249 6.12 -7.33 -16.43
C GLU A 249 6.47 -6.11 -17.28
N GLU A 250 5.45 -5.36 -17.68
CA GLU A 250 5.60 -4.11 -18.42
C GLU A 250 5.14 -2.92 -17.57
N ILE A 251 5.92 -1.86 -17.58
CA ILE A 251 5.56 -0.52 -17.13
C ILE A 251 6.00 0.48 -18.20
N SER A 252 5.46 1.70 -18.19
CA SER A 252 5.78 2.69 -19.24
C SER A 252 7.29 3.00 -19.27
N ASP A 253 7.83 3.25 -20.46
CA ASP A 253 9.24 3.62 -20.62
C ASP A 253 9.56 4.94 -19.93
N GLU A 254 8.59 5.83 -19.83
CA GLU A 254 8.71 7.09 -19.08
C GLU A 254 8.98 6.84 -17.61
N ILE A 255 8.28 5.90 -16.99
CA ILE A 255 8.48 5.54 -15.59
C ILE A 255 9.78 4.76 -15.41
N LYS A 256 10.14 3.83 -16.33
CA LYS A 256 11.43 3.13 -16.29
C LYS A 256 12.61 4.10 -16.30
N ASN A 257 12.59 5.07 -17.22
CA ASN A 257 13.62 6.08 -17.32
C ASN A 257 13.66 6.96 -16.07
N TYR A 258 12.49 7.34 -15.54
CA TYR A 258 12.41 8.14 -14.32
C TYR A 258 13.02 7.43 -13.12
N ILE A 259 12.77 6.13 -12.96
CA ILE A 259 13.38 5.32 -11.88
C ILE A 259 14.89 5.22 -12.09
N ALA A 260 15.35 5.01 -13.33
CA ALA A 260 16.78 4.88 -13.65
C ALA A 260 17.57 6.18 -13.38
N ASP A 261 16.92 7.34 -13.57
CA ASP A 261 17.52 8.66 -13.30
C ASP A 261 17.57 8.99 -11.79
N LYS A 262 16.88 8.20 -10.95
CA LYS A 262 16.89 8.36 -9.50
C LYS A 262 17.87 7.38 -8.88
N GLU A 263 18.64 7.82 -7.90
CA GLU A 263 19.46 6.95 -7.06
C GLU A 263 18.58 6.26 -5.98
N ILE A 264 17.50 5.59 -6.41
CA ILE A 264 16.57 4.88 -5.52
C ILE A 264 16.77 3.37 -5.66
N GLU A 265 16.60 2.66 -4.55
CA GLU A 265 16.62 1.20 -4.56
C GLU A 265 15.46 0.66 -5.41
N PHE A 266 15.79 -0.21 -6.35
CA PHE A 266 14.84 -0.77 -7.30
C PHE A 266 14.94 -2.28 -7.39
N LEU A 267 13.79 -2.95 -7.33
CA LEU A 267 13.63 -4.37 -7.58
C LEU A 267 12.81 -4.57 -8.86
N GLY A 268 13.42 -5.22 -9.86
CA GLY A 268 12.76 -5.57 -11.12
C GLY A 268 11.66 -6.63 -10.96
N TYR A 269 10.86 -6.81 -12.00
CA TYR A 269 9.80 -7.82 -12.06
C TYR A 269 10.36 -9.24 -12.05
N GLU A 270 9.73 -10.13 -11.28
CA GLU A 270 9.99 -11.57 -11.27
C GLU A 270 8.65 -12.30 -11.41
N GLU A 271 8.55 -13.15 -12.43
CA GLU A 271 7.33 -13.92 -12.74
C GLU A 271 7.09 -15.07 -11.77
N ASP A 272 8.18 -15.74 -11.35
CA ASP A 272 8.10 -16.85 -10.41
C ASP A 272 7.74 -16.32 -9.02
N PHE A 273 6.60 -16.72 -8.51
CA PHE A 273 6.08 -16.18 -7.25
C PHE A 273 7.02 -16.44 -6.06
N ASP A 274 7.58 -17.64 -5.94
CA ASP A 274 8.44 -17.98 -4.79
C ASP A 274 9.75 -17.19 -4.82
N LYS A 275 10.36 -17.05 -6.00
CA LYS A 275 11.55 -16.21 -6.18
C LYS A 275 11.25 -14.74 -5.93
N ASN A 276 10.08 -14.27 -6.40
CA ASN A 276 9.64 -12.90 -6.16
C ASN A 276 9.51 -12.61 -4.66
N VAL A 277 8.89 -13.51 -3.90
CA VAL A 277 8.76 -13.36 -2.44
C VAL A 277 10.13 -13.32 -1.75
N GLU A 278 11.08 -14.20 -2.16
CA GLU A 278 12.44 -14.19 -1.62
C GLU A 278 13.19 -12.90 -1.95
N ALA A 279 13.04 -12.40 -3.19
CA ALA A 279 13.63 -11.15 -3.62
C ALA A 279 13.06 -9.95 -2.86
N ILE A 280 11.74 -9.90 -2.68
CA ILE A 280 11.05 -8.84 -1.92
C ILE A 280 11.47 -8.87 -0.44
N GLU A 281 11.54 -10.04 0.18
CA GLU A 281 12.01 -10.15 1.57
C GLU A 281 13.46 -9.66 1.73
N SER A 282 14.32 -9.99 0.76
CA SER A 282 15.70 -9.50 0.71
C SER A 282 15.77 -8.00 0.48
N PHE A 283 14.87 -7.47 -0.35
CA PHE A 283 14.73 -6.04 -0.60
C PHE A 283 14.27 -5.27 0.65
N TYR A 284 13.32 -5.81 1.41
CA TYR A 284 12.91 -5.22 2.70
C TYR A 284 14.10 -5.09 3.66
N LYS A 285 14.95 -6.12 3.74
CA LYS A 285 16.17 -6.07 4.57
C LYS A 285 17.14 -4.99 4.13
N LYS A 286 17.28 -4.81 2.82
CA LYS A 286 18.17 -3.78 2.25
C LYS A 286 17.68 -2.38 2.54
N ILE A 287 16.37 -2.15 2.42
CA ILE A 287 15.75 -0.84 2.64
C ILE A 287 15.76 -0.45 4.13
N ASP A 288 15.71 -1.41 5.03
CA ASP A 288 15.62 -1.19 6.48
C ASP A 288 17.01 -0.94 7.14
N GLN A 289 18.10 -1.11 6.39
CA GLN A 289 19.46 -0.80 6.85
C GLN A 289 19.75 0.71 6.79
#